data_694a3dbee31bc74cab39ab66591ca205
#
_entry.id   694a3dbee31bc74cab39ab66591ca205
#
_cell.length_a   1.000
_cell.length_b   1.000
_cell.length_c   1.000
_cell.angle_alpha   90.00
_cell.angle_beta   90.00
_cell.angle_gamma   90.00
#
_symmetry.space_group_name_H-M   'P 1'
#
loop_
_entity.id
_entity.type
_entity.pdbx_description
1 polymer ?
#
loop_
_entity_poly.entity_id
_entity_poly.type
_entity_poly.pdbx_seq_one_letter_code
_entity_poly.pdbx_strand_id
1 'polypeptide(L)'
;MATTQSLLSIDEYLRTSYHPDADFVDGEIEKRNLGKYEHARLQWLIGLFFGNQEKLWGIQGVTEQRIRCAQSRIRVCDLALLQANAPREDVTETPPLLCIEIMSPEDRIPRVKLVLADYLAMGVPNIWLIDPIRRAAFTFDATGLHEADPTRLTIPNTPIHLDLTEAFAAID
;
A
#
# COMPACT_ATOMS: atom_id res chain seq x y z
N MET A 1 -17.71 -10.46 33.59
CA MET A 1 -17.45 -9.02 33.50
C MET A 1 -16.74 -8.76 32.19
N ALA A 2 -17.39 -8.07 31.24
CA ALA A 2 -16.75 -7.70 29.98
C ALA A 2 -15.73 -6.61 30.28
N THR A 3 -14.47 -6.89 30.07
CA THR A 3 -13.40 -5.88 30.13
C THR A 3 -13.64 -4.93 28.96
N THR A 4 -14.11 -3.75 29.22
CA THR A 4 -14.20 -2.68 28.23
C THR A 4 -12.76 -2.34 27.86
N GLN A 5 -12.29 -2.87 26.74
CA GLN A 5 -10.99 -2.51 26.18
C GLN A 5 -11.08 -1.03 25.82
N SER A 6 -10.30 -0.20 26.50
CA SER A 6 -10.21 1.23 26.21
C SER A 6 -9.70 1.38 24.78
N LEU A 7 -10.48 2.02 23.91
CA LEU A 7 -10.05 2.33 22.56
C LEU A 7 -8.83 3.26 22.61
N LEU A 8 -7.81 2.96 21.81
CA LEU A 8 -6.62 3.80 21.68
C LEU A 8 -6.99 5.08 20.92
N SER A 9 -6.48 6.23 21.34
CA SER A 9 -6.62 7.45 20.56
C SER A 9 -5.66 7.46 19.38
N ILE A 10 -6.02 8.17 18.31
CA ILE A 10 -5.15 8.33 17.16
C ILE A 10 -3.85 9.06 17.54
N ASP A 11 -3.90 9.98 18.50
CA ASP A 11 -2.71 10.70 18.97
C ASP A 11 -1.73 9.80 19.73
N GLU A 12 -2.23 8.82 20.46
CA GLU A 12 -1.39 7.79 21.10
C GLU A 12 -0.77 6.88 20.05
N TYR A 13 -1.54 6.46 19.05
CA TYR A 13 -1.00 5.68 17.92
C TYR A 13 0.11 6.45 17.20
N LEU A 14 -0.11 7.73 16.87
CA LEU A 14 0.87 8.53 16.12
C LEU A 14 2.18 8.77 16.88
N ARG A 15 2.14 8.78 18.21
CA ARG A 15 3.32 8.92 19.08
C ARG A 15 3.99 7.59 19.41
N THR A 16 3.42 6.48 19.00
CA THR A 16 3.91 5.13 19.30
C THR A 16 4.60 4.53 18.08
N SER A 17 5.77 3.92 18.30
CA SER A 17 6.45 3.12 17.30
C SER A 17 6.06 1.65 17.44
N TYR A 18 5.64 1.04 16.36
CA TYR A 18 5.32 -0.39 16.29
C TYR A 18 6.39 -1.11 15.48
N HIS A 19 6.71 -2.35 15.84
CA HIS A 19 7.71 -3.17 15.16
C HIS A 19 7.18 -4.59 14.93
N PRO A 20 6.76 -4.95 13.71
CA PRO A 20 6.62 -4.09 12.52
C PRO A 20 5.57 -3.00 12.73
N ASP A 21 5.57 -1.97 11.88
CA ASP A 21 4.55 -0.93 11.96
C ASP A 21 3.15 -1.54 11.71
N ALA A 22 2.13 -0.96 12.28
CA ALA A 22 0.78 -1.51 12.34
C ALA A 22 -0.26 -0.48 11.87
N ASP A 23 -1.37 -0.97 11.34
CA ASP A 23 -2.51 -0.12 11.01
C ASP A 23 -3.26 0.33 12.27
N PHE A 24 -3.93 1.47 12.17
CA PHE A 24 -4.87 1.96 13.18
C PHE A 24 -6.27 2.05 12.56
N VAL A 25 -7.23 1.34 13.16
CA VAL A 25 -8.59 1.27 12.65
C VAL A 25 -9.58 1.47 13.79
N ASP A 26 -10.26 2.62 13.78
CA ASP A 26 -11.37 2.94 14.71
C ASP A 26 -11.03 2.69 16.19
N GLY A 27 -9.79 2.99 16.60
CA GLY A 27 -9.32 2.85 17.99
C GLY A 27 -8.61 1.54 18.29
N GLU A 28 -8.42 0.68 17.32
CA GLU A 28 -7.73 -0.60 17.46
C GLU A 28 -6.45 -0.66 16.62
N ILE A 29 -5.46 -1.38 17.12
CA ILE A 29 -4.23 -1.70 16.38
C ILE A 29 -4.44 -2.97 15.60
N GLU A 30 -4.44 -2.88 14.29
CA GLU A 30 -4.43 -4.04 13.40
C GLU A 30 -2.99 -4.39 13.03
N LYS A 31 -2.53 -5.53 13.53
CA LYS A 31 -1.22 -6.05 13.17
C LYS A 31 -1.19 -6.45 11.70
N ARG A 32 -0.14 -6.02 11.00
CA ARG A 32 0.16 -6.47 9.65
C ARG A 32 0.86 -7.83 9.69
N ASN A 33 0.63 -8.63 8.66
CA ASN A 33 1.41 -9.85 8.50
C ASN A 33 2.87 -9.50 8.20
N LEU A 34 3.79 -10.29 8.74
CA LEU A 34 5.22 -10.13 8.43
C LEU A 34 5.47 -10.53 6.98
N GLY A 35 5.99 -9.63 6.22
CA GLY A 35 6.46 -9.93 4.86
C GLY A 35 7.57 -10.98 4.90
N LYS A 36 7.44 -12.01 4.07
CA LYS A 36 8.52 -12.99 3.82
C LYS A 36 9.46 -12.47 2.74
N TYR A 37 10.44 -13.27 2.38
CA TYR A 37 11.46 -12.88 1.41
C TYR A 37 10.87 -12.36 0.10
N GLU A 38 9.88 -13.06 -0.46
CA GLU A 38 9.23 -12.69 -1.72
C GLU A 38 8.57 -11.32 -1.64
N HIS A 39 7.84 -11.03 -0.56
CA HIS A 39 7.24 -9.72 -0.32
C HIS A 39 8.32 -8.63 -0.25
N ALA A 40 9.31 -8.80 0.62
CA ALA A 40 10.38 -7.82 0.80
C ALA A 40 11.19 -7.60 -0.48
N ARG A 41 11.45 -8.68 -1.23
CA ARG A 41 12.19 -8.62 -2.50
C ARG A 41 11.41 -7.88 -3.58
N LEU A 42 10.10 -8.15 -3.71
CA LEU A 42 9.23 -7.42 -4.64
C LEU A 42 9.11 -5.94 -4.27
N GLN A 43 8.90 -5.63 -2.99
CA GLN A 43 8.83 -4.24 -2.53
C GLN A 43 10.11 -3.48 -2.91
N TRP A 44 11.29 -4.08 -2.72
CA TRP A 44 12.57 -3.51 -3.12
C TRP A 44 12.67 -3.30 -4.64
N LEU A 45 12.34 -4.32 -5.44
CA LEU A 45 12.48 -4.25 -6.90
C LEU A 45 11.51 -3.24 -7.52
N ILE A 46 10.28 -3.21 -7.04
CA ILE A 46 9.26 -2.24 -7.48
C ILE A 46 9.65 -0.82 -7.05
N GLY A 47 10.12 -0.65 -5.81
CA GLY A 47 10.62 0.63 -5.31
C GLY A 47 11.81 1.14 -6.12
N LEU A 48 12.76 0.27 -6.45
CA LEU A 48 13.91 0.60 -7.29
C LEU A 48 13.49 1.01 -8.72
N PHE A 49 12.53 0.29 -9.29
CA PHE A 49 11.98 0.62 -10.60
C PHE A 49 11.40 2.04 -10.62
N PHE A 50 10.48 2.35 -9.70
CA PHE A 50 9.88 3.69 -9.61
C PHE A 50 10.88 4.76 -9.20
N GLY A 51 11.82 4.46 -8.31
CA GLY A 51 12.89 5.37 -7.89
C GLY A 51 13.75 5.85 -9.07
N ASN A 52 14.04 4.95 -10.02
CA ASN A 52 14.75 5.33 -11.25
C ASN A 52 13.93 6.21 -12.20
N GLN A 53 12.61 6.26 -12.04
CA GLN A 53 11.72 7.04 -12.90
C GLN A 53 11.22 8.35 -12.25
N GLU A 54 11.52 8.59 -10.99
CA GLU A 54 10.96 9.73 -10.23
C GLU A 54 11.11 11.07 -10.98
N LYS A 55 12.33 11.36 -11.42
CA LYS A 55 12.62 12.62 -12.14
C LYS A 55 11.90 12.70 -13.48
N LEU A 56 11.82 11.59 -14.21
CA LEU A 56 11.21 11.54 -15.54
C LEU A 56 9.68 11.67 -15.45
N TRP A 57 9.07 11.02 -14.47
CA TRP A 57 7.62 10.97 -14.33
C TRP A 57 7.03 12.01 -13.37
N GLY A 58 7.89 12.80 -12.71
CA GLY A 58 7.43 13.82 -11.77
C GLY A 58 6.74 13.24 -10.53
N ILE A 59 7.28 12.15 -10.02
CA ILE A 59 6.76 11.42 -8.84
C ILE A 59 7.83 11.31 -7.76
N GLN A 60 7.42 10.88 -6.58
CA GLN A 60 8.29 10.38 -5.53
C GLN A 60 7.69 9.10 -4.93
N GLY A 61 8.52 8.07 -4.77
CA GLY A 61 8.14 6.80 -4.17
C GLY A 61 8.43 6.79 -2.66
N VAL A 62 7.53 6.22 -1.88
CA VAL A 62 7.72 5.96 -0.46
C VAL A 62 7.27 4.55 -0.12
N THR A 63 7.96 3.92 0.84
CA THR A 63 7.62 2.57 1.32
C THR A 63 7.26 2.60 2.79
N GLU A 64 6.43 1.65 3.24
CA GLU A 64 5.99 1.55 4.64
C GLU A 64 5.43 2.89 5.18
N GLN A 65 4.75 3.62 4.32
CA GLN A 65 4.25 4.95 4.62
C GLN A 65 2.90 4.89 5.32
N ARG A 66 2.79 5.56 6.46
CA ARG A 66 1.51 5.77 7.14
C ARG A 66 0.64 6.72 6.31
N ILE A 67 -0.56 6.29 5.97
CA ILE A 67 -1.53 7.06 5.18
C ILE A 67 -2.81 7.21 6.00
N ARG A 68 -3.23 8.44 6.25
CA ARG A 68 -4.48 8.74 6.94
C ARG A 68 -5.66 8.65 5.97
N CYS A 69 -6.27 7.49 5.90
CA CYS A 69 -7.39 7.23 5.00
C CYS A 69 -8.71 7.85 5.47
N ALA A 70 -8.87 8.05 6.79
CA ALA A 70 -10.04 8.69 7.40
C ALA A 70 -9.66 9.28 8.77
N GLN A 71 -10.59 9.97 9.42
CA GLN A 71 -10.36 10.59 10.72
C GLN A 71 -9.86 9.59 11.78
N SER A 72 -10.35 8.35 11.75
CA SER A 72 -9.98 7.28 12.69
C SER A 72 -9.30 6.08 12.02
N ARG A 73 -8.71 6.26 10.83
CA ARG A 73 -8.07 5.17 10.08
C ARG A 73 -6.75 5.59 9.48
N ILE A 74 -5.70 4.87 9.85
CA ILE A 74 -4.37 4.97 9.27
C ILE A 74 -3.97 3.58 8.77
N ARG A 75 -3.57 3.50 7.51
CA ARG A 75 -2.99 2.30 6.90
C ARG A 75 -1.50 2.51 6.66
N VAL A 76 -0.72 1.47 6.78
CA VAL A 76 0.70 1.46 6.42
C VAL A 76 0.82 0.82 5.04
N CYS A 77 1.06 1.64 4.03
CA CYS A 77 1.12 1.21 2.63
C CYS A 77 2.50 0.64 2.29
N ASP A 78 2.53 -0.53 1.65
CA ASP A 78 3.81 -1.16 1.26
C ASP A 78 4.61 -0.26 0.31
N LEU A 79 3.97 0.35 -0.69
CA LEU A 79 4.57 1.33 -1.57
C LEU A 79 3.52 2.32 -2.08
N ALA A 80 3.81 3.60 -1.98
CA ALA A 80 2.98 4.65 -2.54
C ALA A 80 3.77 5.57 -3.48
N LEU A 81 3.13 6.05 -4.53
CA LEU A 81 3.64 7.10 -5.40
C LEU A 81 2.92 8.41 -5.12
N LEU A 82 3.69 9.41 -4.79
CA LEU A 82 3.23 10.78 -4.57
C LEU A 82 3.61 11.66 -5.77
N GLN A 83 2.95 12.79 -5.93
CA GLN A 83 3.40 13.84 -6.83
C GLN A 83 4.79 14.34 -6.38
N ALA A 84 5.67 14.71 -7.30
CA ALA A 84 7.01 15.21 -6.96
C ALA A 84 7.00 16.45 -6.04
N ASN A 85 5.94 17.25 -6.11
CA ASN A 85 5.72 18.43 -5.29
C ASN A 85 4.81 18.19 -4.07
N ALA A 86 4.45 16.95 -3.78
CA ALA A 86 3.65 16.64 -2.59
C ALA A 86 4.38 17.03 -1.31
N PRO A 87 3.66 17.45 -0.27
CA PRO A 87 4.28 17.78 1.01
C PRO A 87 4.98 16.56 1.60
N ARG A 88 6.07 16.81 2.33
CA ARG A 88 6.79 15.77 3.09
C ARG A 88 6.14 15.64 4.45
N GLU A 89 5.41 14.56 4.65
CA GLU A 89 4.61 14.31 5.84
C GLU A 89 5.00 12.95 6.45
N ASP A 90 5.12 12.87 7.78
CA ASP A 90 5.34 11.61 8.47
C ASP A 90 4.10 10.69 8.36
N VAL A 91 2.93 11.30 8.23
CA VAL A 91 1.66 10.62 7.90
C VAL A 91 1.06 11.34 6.71
N THR A 92 0.94 10.65 5.60
CA THR A 92 0.40 11.21 4.37
C THR A 92 -1.10 11.48 4.49
N GLU A 93 -1.52 12.73 4.34
CA GLU A 93 -2.92 13.16 4.40
C GLU A 93 -3.49 13.51 3.02
N THR A 94 -2.62 13.76 2.03
CA THR A 94 -3.02 13.97 0.63
C THR A 94 -3.09 12.62 -0.10
N PRO A 95 -4.17 12.32 -0.86
CA PRO A 95 -4.25 11.06 -1.60
C PRO A 95 -3.03 10.85 -2.51
N PRO A 96 -2.29 9.72 -2.37
CA PRO A 96 -1.26 9.34 -3.33
C PRO A 96 -1.80 9.16 -4.75
N LEU A 97 -0.94 9.26 -5.75
CA LEU A 97 -1.26 8.89 -7.13
C LEU A 97 -1.57 7.41 -7.29
N LEU A 98 -0.86 6.59 -6.52
CA LEU A 98 -0.93 5.14 -6.55
C LEU A 98 -0.60 4.60 -5.16
N CYS A 99 -1.38 3.64 -4.69
CA CYS A 99 -1.03 2.75 -3.59
C CYS A 99 -0.87 1.33 -4.11
N ILE A 100 0.20 0.66 -3.69
CA ILE A 100 0.50 -0.74 -4.00
C ILE A 100 0.58 -1.52 -2.70
N GLU A 101 -0.19 -2.60 -2.61
CA GLU A 101 -0.07 -3.62 -1.57
C GLU A 101 0.52 -4.90 -2.18
N ILE A 102 1.39 -5.56 -1.44
CA ILE A 102 2.01 -6.83 -1.82
C ILE A 102 1.55 -7.89 -0.83
N MET A 103 0.87 -8.92 -1.29
CA MET A 103 0.35 -9.97 -0.41
C MET A 103 1.46 -10.74 0.28
N SER A 104 1.25 -10.99 1.56
CA SER A 104 1.99 -12.00 2.33
C SER A 104 1.25 -13.34 2.31
N PRO A 105 1.92 -14.48 2.54
CA PRO A 105 1.27 -15.80 2.49
C PRO A 105 0.11 -15.96 3.47
N GLU A 106 0.13 -15.24 4.58
CA GLU A 106 -0.90 -15.26 5.61
C GLU A 106 -2.08 -14.33 5.31
N ASP A 107 -1.98 -13.49 4.29
CA ASP A 107 -3.05 -12.54 3.93
C ASP A 107 -4.29 -13.26 3.42
N ARG A 108 -5.43 -12.67 3.72
CA ARG A 108 -6.74 -13.13 3.25
C ARG A 108 -7.39 -12.02 2.42
N ILE A 109 -7.85 -12.37 1.23
CA ILE A 109 -8.45 -11.42 0.29
C ILE A 109 -9.53 -10.53 0.93
N PRO A 110 -10.46 -11.04 1.77
CA PRO A 110 -11.45 -10.18 2.41
C PRO A 110 -10.84 -9.07 3.25
N ARG A 111 -9.76 -9.36 4.00
CA ARG A 111 -9.06 -8.36 4.82
C ARG A 111 -8.29 -7.36 3.96
N VAL A 112 -7.58 -7.84 2.95
CA VAL A 112 -6.85 -6.97 2.02
C VAL A 112 -7.81 -6.01 1.34
N LYS A 113 -8.98 -6.47 0.90
CA LYS A 113 -10.00 -5.60 0.29
C LYS A 113 -10.46 -4.46 1.22
N LEU A 114 -10.46 -4.64 2.54
CA LEU A 114 -10.77 -3.55 3.48
C LEU A 114 -9.68 -2.46 3.44
N VAL A 115 -8.41 -2.85 3.36
CA VAL A 115 -7.28 -1.91 3.21
C VAL A 115 -7.41 -1.13 1.90
N LEU A 116 -7.63 -1.83 0.78
CA LEU A 116 -7.79 -1.19 -0.54
C LEU A 116 -9.01 -0.25 -0.59
N ALA A 117 -10.10 -0.63 0.09
CA ALA A 117 -11.30 0.20 0.21
C ALA A 117 -11.04 1.49 1.02
N ASP A 118 -10.20 1.45 2.03
CA ASP A 118 -9.80 2.64 2.77
C ASP A 118 -9.01 3.61 1.88
N TYR A 119 -8.10 3.13 1.02
CA TYR A 119 -7.41 3.98 0.04
C TYR A 119 -8.37 4.59 -0.98
N LEU A 120 -9.32 3.79 -1.48
CA LEU A 120 -10.34 4.27 -2.40
C LEU A 120 -11.21 5.36 -1.76
N ALA A 121 -11.64 5.17 -0.52
CA ALA A 121 -12.45 6.13 0.23
C ALA A 121 -11.70 7.45 0.49
N MET A 122 -10.37 7.40 0.66
CA MET A 122 -9.51 8.59 0.74
C MET A 122 -9.46 9.37 -0.56
N GLY A 123 -9.73 8.71 -1.70
CA GLY A 123 -9.65 9.31 -3.03
C GLY A 123 -8.35 8.95 -3.79
N VAL A 124 -7.65 7.89 -3.41
CA VAL A 124 -6.51 7.37 -4.19
C VAL A 124 -7.03 6.86 -5.54
N PRO A 125 -6.56 7.46 -6.67
CA PRO A 125 -7.14 7.15 -7.98
C PRO A 125 -6.68 5.81 -8.55
N ASN A 126 -5.53 5.30 -8.12
CA ASN A 126 -4.99 4.04 -8.61
C ASN A 126 -4.55 3.18 -7.42
N ILE A 127 -5.04 1.95 -7.38
CA ILE A 127 -4.76 1.02 -6.29
C ILE A 127 -4.44 -0.33 -6.93
N TRP A 128 -3.25 -0.86 -6.65
CA TRP A 128 -2.79 -2.15 -7.16
C TRP A 128 -2.52 -3.12 -6.02
N LEU A 129 -2.86 -4.38 -6.26
CA LEU A 129 -2.54 -5.50 -5.39
C LEU A 129 -1.67 -6.49 -6.16
N ILE A 130 -0.55 -6.90 -5.58
CA ILE A 130 0.39 -7.85 -6.17
C ILE A 130 0.42 -9.12 -5.33
N ASP A 131 0.22 -10.26 -5.97
CA ASP A 131 0.29 -11.58 -5.35
C ASP A 131 1.57 -12.30 -5.80
N PRO A 132 2.61 -12.34 -4.95
CA PRO A 132 3.87 -13.00 -5.30
C PRO A 132 3.75 -14.51 -5.47
N ILE A 133 2.80 -15.14 -4.77
CA ILE A 133 2.63 -16.61 -4.80
C ILE A 133 1.99 -17.03 -6.13
N ARG A 134 0.97 -16.31 -6.57
CA ARG A 134 0.25 -16.60 -7.81
C ARG A 134 0.88 -15.96 -9.04
N ARG A 135 1.89 -15.11 -8.86
CA ARG A 135 2.47 -14.27 -9.93
C ARG A 135 1.39 -13.44 -10.64
N ALA A 136 0.47 -12.89 -9.86
CA ALA A 136 -0.69 -12.16 -10.34
C ALA A 136 -0.67 -10.70 -9.86
N ALA A 137 -1.35 -9.86 -10.60
CA ALA A 137 -1.58 -8.46 -10.26
C ALA A 137 -3.06 -8.13 -10.42
N PHE A 138 -3.53 -7.18 -9.62
CA PHE A 138 -4.91 -6.73 -9.62
C PHE A 138 -4.96 -5.21 -9.52
N THR A 139 -6.00 -4.62 -10.08
CA THR A 139 -6.43 -3.25 -9.82
C THR A 139 -7.67 -3.26 -8.94
N PHE A 140 -7.86 -2.19 -8.17
CA PHE A 140 -9.02 -2.05 -7.29
C PHE A 140 -9.69 -0.70 -7.51
N ASP A 141 -11.01 -0.72 -7.68
CA ASP A 141 -11.85 0.46 -7.85
C ASP A 141 -13.21 0.30 -7.16
N ALA A 142 -14.16 1.23 -7.42
CA ALA A 142 -15.49 1.19 -6.83
C ALA A 142 -16.31 -0.07 -7.19
N THR A 143 -15.93 -0.79 -8.24
CA THR A 143 -16.58 -2.04 -8.66
C THR A 143 -15.90 -3.28 -8.07
N GLY A 144 -14.76 -3.11 -7.44
CA GLY A 144 -14.04 -4.15 -6.70
C GLY A 144 -12.64 -4.48 -7.23
N LEU A 145 -12.19 -5.69 -6.98
CA LEU A 145 -10.89 -6.19 -7.37
C LEU A 145 -10.96 -6.85 -8.75
N HIS A 146 -10.09 -6.42 -9.67
CA HIS A 146 -10.01 -6.89 -11.04
C HIS A 146 -8.62 -7.44 -11.32
N GLU A 147 -8.55 -8.65 -11.87
CA GLU A 147 -7.28 -9.20 -12.35
C GLU A 147 -6.74 -8.33 -13.49
N ALA A 148 -5.45 -8.08 -13.47
CA ALA A 148 -4.74 -7.26 -14.45
C ALA A 148 -3.56 -8.04 -15.03
N ASP A 149 -3.14 -7.67 -16.23
CA ASP A 149 -1.91 -8.20 -16.83
C ASP A 149 -0.69 -7.73 -16.03
N PRO A 150 0.05 -8.62 -15.35
CA PRO A 150 1.19 -8.24 -14.54
C PRO A 150 2.35 -7.66 -15.35
N THR A 151 2.35 -7.83 -16.68
CA THR A 151 3.36 -7.26 -17.58
C THR A 151 3.03 -5.83 -18.03
N ARG A 152 1.83 -5.32 -17.71
CA ARG A 152 1.33 -4.06 -18.24
C ARG A 152 0.42 -3.28 -17.26
N LEU A 153 0.82 -3.20 -16.01
CA LEU A 153 0.13 -2.30 -15.09
C LEU A 153 0.40 -0.84 -15.50
N THR A 154 -0.63 -0.05 -15.68
CA THR A 154 -0.50 1.35 -16.14
C THR A 154 -1.41 2.27 -15.34
N ILE A 155 -0.97 3.53 -15.15
CA ILE A 155 -1.85 4.61 -14.71
C ILE A 155 -2.39 5.31 -15.95
N PRO A 156 -3.71 5.31 -16.18
CA PRO A 156 -4.31 5.89 -17.38
C PRO A 156 -3.88 7.34 -17.63
N ASN A 157 -3.64 7.68 -18.90
CA ASN A 157 -3.26 9.03 -19.35
C ASN A 157 -1.92 9.55 -18.79
N THR A 158 -1.06 8.66 -18.33
CA THR A 158 0.29 8.98 -17.83
C THR A 158 1.31 8.01 -18.45
N PRO A 159 2.63 8.33 -18.42
CA PRO A 159 3.66 7.37 -18.78
C PRO A 159 3.93 6.32 -17.69
N ILE A 160 3.30 6.42 -16.55
CA ILE A 160 3.56 5.56 -15.38
C ILE A 160 3.04 4.15 -15.66
N HIS A 161 3.96 3.19 -15.61
CA HIS A 161 3.67 1.78 -15.83
C HIS A 161 4.56 0.90 -14.96
N LEU A 162 4.21 -0.37 -14.85
CA LEU A 162 5.01 -1.39 -14.18
C LEU A 162 4.87 -2.71 -14.94
N ASP A 163 6.01 -3.32 -15.25
CA ASP A 163 6.14 -4.68 -15.73
C ASP A 163 6.77 -5.54 -14.62
N LEU A 164 6.05 -6.54 -14.17
CA LEU A 164 6.46 -7.41 -13.07
C LEU A 164 7.24 -8.66 -13.55
N THR A 165 7.47 -8.82 -14.85
CA THR A 165 8.12 -10.03 -15.40
C THR A 165 9.46 -10.31 -14.74
N GLU A 166 10.36 -9.33 -14.72
CA GLU A 166 11.69 -9.50 -14.13
C GLU A 166 11.63 -9.61 -12.60
N ALA A 167 10.72 -8.85 -11.97
CA ALA A 167 10.54 -8.88 -10.52
C ALA A 167 10.04 -10.26 -10.05
N PHE A 168 9.09 -10.85 -10.77
CA PHE A 168 8.62 -12.20 -10.47
C PHE A 168 9.70 -13.27 -10.72
N ALA A 169 10.48 -13.17 -11.81
CA ALA A 169 11.58 -14.06 -12.06
C ALA A 169 12.68 -14.00 -10.98
N ALA A 170 12.86 -12.85 -10.33
CA ALA A 170 13.86 -12.67 -9.27
C ALA A 170 13.48 -13.25 -7.90
N ILE A 171 12.28 -13.80 -7.77
CA ILE A 171 11.78 -14.46 -6.57
C ILE A 171 11.41 -15.94 -6.78
N ASP A 172 11.77 -16.50 -7.94
CA ASP A 172 11.62 -17.94 -8.27
C ASP A 172 12.68 -18.83 -7.62
#